data_ebfacf8863f1bf2d4c7647d5f3269377
#
_entry.id   ebfacf8863f1bf2d4c7647d5f3269377
#
_cell.length_a   1.000
_cell.length_b   1.000
_cell.length_c   1.000
_cell.angle_alpha   90.00
_cell.angle_beta   90.00
_cell.angle_gamma   90.00
#
_symmetry.space_group_name_H-M   'P 1'
#
loop_
_entity.id
_entity.type
_entity.pdbx_description
1 polymer ?
#
loop_
_entity_poly.entity_id
_entity_poly.type
_entity_poly.pdbx_seq_one_letter_code
_entity_poly.pdbx_strand_id
1 'polypeptide(L)'
;GVHGLERIGAEVVIAYLQNIVMRLRWDTTLHQQLEHVRLVFMPIVNPGGMWAATRANPNGVDLMRNAPVQALDRVPLLMGGQRLSAGLPWYRGPFGAPMEIESQALCEVVRTELLPRPFSIALDCHSGFGVRDRLWFPFAHTRKPIAHLNELHALKNIFLQAHSNHQYIIEPQSAQYLAHGDLWDCLYLQSCEQPERIFLPLTLEMGSWIWIKKNPRQLFSRLGIFNPLIDHRQQRVLRRHLALLDFLSRAACSHLRWVPSKENYEQRRANALAEWY
;
A
#
# COMPACT_ATOMS: atom_id res chain seq x y z
N GLY A 1 6.05 7.22 2.20
CA GLY A 1 7.44 7.70 2.17
C GLY A 1 8.35 6.91 1.23
N VAL A 2 7.82 5.96 0.43
CA VAL A 2 8.56 5.25 -0.63
C VAL A 2 8.87 6.20 -1.79
N HIS A 3 7.89 7.01 -2.20
CA HIS A 3 8.12 8.11 -3.12
C HIS A 3 8.30 9.41 -2.33
N GLY A 4 9.45 10.05 -2.45
CA GLY A 4 9.79 11.18 -1.59
C GLY A 4 8.93 12.42 -1.76
N LEU A 5 8.25 12.59 -2.90
CA LEU A 5 7.31 13.70 -3.12
C LEU A 5 5.89 13.44 -2.59
N GLU A 6 5.56 12.21 -2.19
CA GLU A 6 4.24 11.80 -1.68
C GLU A 6 4.18 11.92 -0.14
N ARG A 7 4.47 13.11 0.39
CA ARG A 7 4.65 13.35 1.84
C ARG A 7 3.42 13.03 2.66
N ILE A 8 2.23 13.21 2.10
CA ILE A 8 0.96 12.94 2.79
C ILE A 8 0.85 11.47 3.25
N GLY A 9 1.46 10.52 2.52
CA GLY A 9 1.52 9.12 2.93
C GLY A 9 2.30 8.94 4.24
N ALA A 10 3.49 9.53 4.33
CA ALA A 10 4.28 9.52 5.56
C ALA A 10 3.54 10.23 6.72
N GLU A 11 2.86 11.34 6.45
CA GLU A 11 2.08 12.08 7.45
C GLU A 11 0.92 11.25 8.01
N VAL A 12 0.22 10.47 7.18
CA VAL A 12 -0.84 9.54 7.63
C VAL A 12 -0.26 8.51 8.59
N VAL A 13 0.89 7.90 8.25
CA VAL A 13 1.55 6.89 9.09
C VAL A 13 2.01 7.49 10.42
N ILE A 14 2.65 8.67 10.38
CA ILE A 14 3.11 9.38 11.59
C ILE A 14 1.93 9.79 12.47
N ALA A 15 0.85 10.32 11.87
CA ALA A 15 -0.35 10.70 12.62
C ALA A 15 -1.01 9.48 13.30
N TYR A 16 -0.99 8.31 12.65
CA TYR A 16 -1.49 7.09 13.28
C TYR A 16 -0.59 6.64 14.43
N LEU A 17 0.74 6.66 14.24
CA LEU A 17 1.70 6.35 15.31
C LEU A 17 1.50 7.28 16.52
N GLN A 18 1.36 8.59 16.29
CA GLN A 18 1.06 9.56 17.35
C GLN A 18 -0.25 9.23 18.05
N ASN A 19 -1.30 8.87 17.30
CA ASN A 19 -2.59 8.46 17.88
C ASN A 19 -2.43 7.24 18.80
N ILE A 20 -1.70 6.21 18.36
CA ILE A 20 -1.39 5.02 19.17
C ILE A 20 -0.66 5.42 20.46
N VAL A 21 0.42 6.21 20.37
CA VAL A 21 1.20 6.66 21.52
C VAL A 21 0.35 7.44 22.54
N MET A 22 -0.54 8.29 22.05
CA MET A 22 -1.44 9.04 22.95
C MET A 22 -2.48 8.13 23.62
N ARG A 23 -3.02 7.16 22.89
CA ARG A 23 -4.01 6.19 23.39
C ARG A 23 -3.42 5.22 24.42
N LEU A 24 -2.14 4.86 24.31
CA LEU A 24 -1.45 4.02 25.29
C LEU A 24 -1.53 4.56 26.74
N ARG A 25 -1.83 5.85 26.93
CA ARG A 25 -1.96 6.45 28.25
C ARG A 25 -3.27 6.14 28.98
N TRP A 26 -4.33 5.74 28.22
CA TRP A 26 -5.68 5.64 28.81
C TRP A 26 -6.57 4.55 28.18
N ASP A 27 -6.24 4.02 26.99
CA ASP A 27 -7.12 3.10 26.25
C ASP A 27 -6.77 1.64 26.57
N THR A 28 -7.49 1.07 27.52
CA THR A 28 -7.33 -0.33 27.94
C THR A 28 -7.58 -1.31 26.78
N THR A 29 -8.50 -0.98 25.86
CA THR A 29 -8.79 -1.83 24.70
C THR A 29 -7.58 -1.91 23.75
N LEU A 30 -6.87 -0.80 23.59
CA LEU A 30 -5.64 -0.79 22.81
C LEU A 30 -4.55 -1.67 23.46
N HIS A 31 -4.40 -1.62 24.80
CA HIS A 31 -3.46 -2.50 25.50
C HIS A 31 -3.79 -3.97 25.25
N GLN A 32 -5.04 -4.39 25.40
CA GLN A 32 -5.48 -5.76 25.11
C GLN A 32 -5.24 -6.14 23.65
N GLN A 33 -5.47 -5.23 22.70
CA GLN A 33 -5.19 -5.45 21.29
C GLN A 33 -3.69 -5.72 21.04
N LEU A 34 -2.82 -4.95 21.66
CA LEU A 34 -1.36 -5.06 21.49
C LEU A 34 -0.74 -6.31 22.14
N GLU A 35 -1.47 -7.03 23.00
CA GLU A 35 -1.08 -8.37 23.48
C GLU A 35 -1.13 -9.40 22.33
N HIS A 36 -1.95 -9.17 21.29
CA HIS A 36 -2.22 -10.10 20.21
C HIS A 36 -1.77 -9.61 18.82
N VAL A 37 -1.45 -8.33 18.68
CA VAL A 37 -1.00 -7.76 17.41
C VAL A 37 0.26 -6.92 17.61
N ARG A 38 1.20 -7.04 16.70
CA ARG A 38 2.39 -6.20 16.61
C ARG A 38 2.22 -5.17 15.50
N LEU A 39 2.40 -3.90 15.82
CA LEU A 39 2.38 -2.81 14.85
C LEU A 39 3.81 -2.41 14.51
N VAL A 40 4.14 -2.42 13.22
CA VAL A 40 5.45 -2.03 12.69
C VAL A 40 5.26 -0.79 11.82
N PHE A 41 6.07 0.24 12.05
CA PHE A 41 5.97 1.52 11.34
C PHE A 41 7.27 1.83 10.61
N MET A 42 7.17 2.15 9.33
CA MET A 42 8.26 2.63 8.48
C MET A 42 7.79 3.86 7.70
N PRO A 43 7.64 5.04 8.36
CA PRO A 43 7.00 6.21 7.76
C PRO A 43 7.81 6.86 6.63
N ILE A 44 9.13 6.68 6.61
CA ILE A 44 10.03 7.25 5.61
C ILE A 44 10.95 6.15 5.10
N VAL A 45 10.66 5.61 3.93
CA VAL A 45 11.48 4.60 3.25
C VAL A 45 12.57 5.26 2.41
N ASN A 46 12.27 6.41 1.79
CA ASN A 46 13.15 7.13 0.87
C ASN A 46 13.49 8.53 1.41
N PRO A 47 14.38 8.64 2.39
CA PRO A 47 14.72 9.94 3.00
C PRO A 47 15.40 10.89 1.99
N GLY A 48 16.24 10.37 1.10
CA GLY A 48 16.91 11.17 0.09
C GLY A 48 15.95 11.75 -0.95
N GLY A 49 15.01 10.93 -1.44
CA GLY A 49 13.96 11.41 -2.34
C GLY A 49 13.00 12.39 -1.65
N MET A 50 12.71 12.20 -0.36
CA MET A 50 11.87 13.11 0.42
C MET A 50 12.57 14.48 0.61
N TRP A 51 13.86 14.48 0.88
CA TRP A 51 14.66 15.71 0.97
C TRP A 51 14.67 16.47 -0.36
N ALA A 52 14.95 15.76 -1.46
CA ALA A 52 15.03 16.34 -2.80
C ALA A 52 13.65 16.63 -3.42
N ALA A 53 12.55 16.24 -2.78
CA ALA A 53 11.19 16.27 -3.32
C ALA A 53 11.10 15.60 -4.70
N THR A 54 11.65 14.39 -4.80
CA THR A 54 11.62 13.54 -6.01
C THR A 54 10.81 12.27 -5.76
N ARG A 55 10.29 11.68 -6.83
CA ARG A 55 9.66 10.36 -6.76
C ARG A 55 10.69 9.28 -6.45
N ALA A 56 11.77 9.29 -7.21
CA ALA A 56 12.88 8.37 -7.11
C ALA A 56 13.78 8.65 -5.88
N ASN A 57 14.63 7.69 -5.55
CA ASN A 57 15.71 7.88 -4.60
C ASN A 57 16.85 8.74 -5.22
N PRO A 58 17.95 9.04 -4.50
CA PRO A 58 19.05 9.84 -5.02
C PRO A 58 19.74 9.26 -6.27
N ASN A 59 19.66 7.94 -6.48
CA ASN A 59 20.18 7.28 -7.68
C ASN A 59 19.22 7.36 -8.88
N GLY A 60 18.09 8.07 -8.75
CA GLY A 60 17.07 8.18 -9.79
C GLY A 60 16.19 6.94 -9.93
N VAL A 61 16.28 5.99 -9.00
CA VAL A 61 15.53 4.73 -9.05
C VAL A 61 14.17 4.89 -8.37
N ASP A 62 13.11 4.48 -9.07
CA ASP A 62 11.77 4.33 -8.51
C ASP A 62 11.72 3.04 -7.69
N LEU A 63 11.65 3.16 -6.37
CA LEU A 63 11.72 2.03 -5.45
C LEU A 63 10.58 1.03 -5.67
N MET A 64 9.37 1.49 -6.08
CA MET A 64 8.23 0.62 -6.42
C MET A 64 8.37 -0.08 -7.77
N ARG A 65 9.47 0.11 -8.48
CA ARG A 65 9.81 -0.56 -9.75
C ARG A 65 11.12 -1.35 -9.68
N ASN A 66 11.70 -1.48 -8.49
CA ASN A 66 13.08 -1.92 -8.28
C ASN A 66 13.20 -3.42 -7.93
N ALA A 67 12.09 -4.11 -7.57
CA ALA A 67 12.11 -5.53 -7.27
C ALA A 67 12.39 -6.42 -8.50
N PRO A 68 12.92 -7.65 -8.31
CA PRO A 68 13.27 -8.57 -9.39
C PRO A 68 12.04 -9.33 -9.95
N VAL A 69 10.92 -8.63 -10.13
CA VAL A 69 9.68 -9.17 -10.71
C VAL A 69 9.46 -8.55 -12.08
N GLN A 70 9.13 -9.37 -13.07
CA GLN A 70 8.82 -8.91 -14.42
C GLN A 70 7.32 -9.06 -14.68
N ALA A 71 6.72 -8.07 -15.33
CA ALA A 71 5.34 -8.21 -15.78
C ALA A 71 5.25 -9.31 -16.84
N LEU A 72 4.21 -10.12 -16.76
CA LEU A 72 3.95 -11.22 -17.68
C LEU A 72 3.32 -10.78 -18.99
N ASP A 73 2.62 -9.62 -18.94
CA ASP A 73 1.95 -9.02 -20.09
C ASP A 73 2.51 -7.62 -20.39
N ARG A 74 2.04 -7.03 -21.48
CA ARG A 74 2.47 -5.70 -21.91
C ARG A 74 2.17 -4.63 -20.86
N VAL A 75 3.19 -3.87 -20.50
CA VAL A 75 3.08 -2.72 -19.58
C VAL A 75 2.94 -1.40 -20.34
N PRO A 76 2.36 -0.36 -19.73
CA PRO A 76 2.38 0.99 -20.29
C PRO A 76 3.82 1.50 -20.47
N LEU A 77 4.07 2.19 -21.57
CA LEU A 77 5.37 2.79 -21.84
C LEU A 77 5.77 3.72 -20.68
N LEU A 78 7.00 3.65 -20.23
CA LEU A 78 7.59 4.33 -19.07
C LEU A 78 6.91 3.95 -17.74
N MET A 79 5.63 4.24 -17.54
CA MET A 79 4.90 4.07 -16.27
C MET A 79 4.95 2.63 -15.73
N GLY A 80 5.00 1.64 -16.61
CA GLY A 80 5.19 0.24 -16.24
C GLY A 80 6.58 -0.10 -15.71
N GLY A 81 7.49 0.86 -15.66
CA GLY A 81 8.89 0.68 -15.25
C GLY A 81 9.83 0.52 -16.45
N GLN A 82 10.87 1.36 -16.48
CA GLN A 82 11.83 1.44 -17.61
C GLN A 82 13.28 1.30 -17.10
N ARG A 83 14.18 0.91 -17.98
CA ARG A 83 15.65 0.82 -17.75
C ARG A 83 16.46 1.66 -18.75
N LEU A 84 15.80 2.65 -19.37
CA LEU A 84 16.43 3.51 -20.40
C LEU A 84 17.33 4.57 -19.77
N SER A 85 16.85 5.25 -18.72
CA SER A 85 17.59 6.34 -18.09
C SER A 85 17.06 6.65 -16.69
N ALA A 86 17.98 6.94 -15.76
CA ALA A 86 17.67 7.48 -14.43
C ALA A 86 17.07 8.89 -14.49
N GLY A 87 17.25 9.63 -15.58
CA GLY A 87 16.65 10.95 -15.81
C GLY A 87 15.17 10.90 -16.21
N LEU A 88 14.63 9.71 -16.51
CA LEU A 88 13.22 9.51 -16.83
C LEU A 88 12.47 8.90 -15.64
N PRO A 89 11.18 9.23 -15.47
CA PRO A 89 10.36 8.65 -14.41
C PRO A 89 10.29 7.11 -14.50
N TRP A 90 10.01 6.46 -13.35
CA TRP A 90 9.83 5.00 -13.23
C TRP A 90 11.05 4.17 -13.62
N TYR A 91 12.26 4.72 -13.44
CA TYR A 91 13.50 4.00 -13.67
C TYR A 91 13.70 2.89 -12.63
N ARG A 92 14.01 1.69 -13.11
CA ARG A 92 14.12 0.46 -12.29
C ARG A 92 15.53 0.19 -11.75
N GLY A 93 16.48 1.04 -12.06
CA GLY A 93 17.91 0.76 -11.89
C GLY A 93 18.53 0.02 -13.09
N PRO A 94 19.87 -0.15 -13.12
CA PRO A 94 20.56 -0.88 -14.16
C PRO A 94 20.11 -2.35 -14.25
N PHE A 95 20.21 -2.94 -15.44
CA PHE A 95 19.90 -4.36 -15.61
C PHE A 95 20.92 -5.21 -14.81
N GLY A 96 20.44 -6.21 -14.07
CA GLY A 96 21.30 -7.09 -13.27
C GLY A 96 21.85 -6.48 -11.97
N ALA A 97 21.62 -5.20 -11.71
CA ALA A 97 21.98 -4.59 -10.43
C ALA A 97 21.09 -5.12 -9.29
N PRO A 98 21.60 -5.18 -8.05
CA PRO A 98 20.78 -5.44 -6.88
C PRO A 98 19.74 -4.33 -6.69
N MET A 99 18.73 -4.60 -5.88
CA MET A 99 17.79 -3.56 -5.45
C MET A 99 18.53 -2.46 -4.68
N GLU A 100 17.97 -1.24 -4.74
CA GLU A 100 18.43 -0.11 -3.93
C GLU A 100 18.33 -0.44 -2.43
N ILE A 101 19.19 0.18 -1.62
CA ILE A 101 19.29 -0.13 -0.19
C ILE A 101 17.97 0.15 0.56
N GLU A 102 17.24 1.16 0.12
CA GLU A 102 15.92 1.50 0.68
C GLU A 102 14.89 0.39 0.39
N SER A 103 14.89 -0.14 -0.84
CA SER A 103 14.03 -1.28 -1.22
C SER A 103 14.43 -2.55 -0.45
N GLN A 104 15.73 -2.79 -0.29
CA GLN A 104 16.24 -3.91 0.51
C GLN A 104 15.82 -3.79 1.96
N ALA A 105 15.95 -2.60 2.58
CA ALA A 105 15.57 -2.35 3.95
C ALA A 105 14.06 -2.58 4.19
N LEU A 106 13.19 -2.10 3.28
CA LEU A 106 11.76 -2.37 3.35
C LEU A 106 11.47 -3.88 3.26
N CYS A 107 12.07 -4.55 2.28
CA CYS A 107 11.88 -6.00 2.11
C CYS A 107 12.37 -6.78 3.34
N GLU A 108 13.49 -6.38 3.95
CA GLU A 108 14.02 -7.03 5.16
C GLU A 108 13.08 -6.88 6.35
N VAL A 109 12.53 -5.68 6.57
CA VAL A 109 11.51 -5.47 7.62
C VAL A 109 10.30 -6.38 7.40
N VAL A 110 9.81 -6.50 6.16
CA VAL A 110 8.66 -7.37 5.87
C VAL A 110 9.01 -8.85 6.09
N ARG A 111 10.18 -9.30 5.63
CA ARG A 111 10.63 -10.69 5.80
C ARG A 111 10.83 -11.08 7.26
N THR A 112 11.34 -10.17 8.08
CA THR A 112 11.64 -10.46 9.50
C THR A 112 10.43 -10.26 10.41
N GLU A 113 9.57 -9.29 10.12
CA GLU A 113 8.49 -8.90 11.01
C GLU A 113 7.10 -9.42 10.59
N LEU A 114 6.84 -9.56 9.30
CA LEU A 114 5.52 -9.89 8.78
C LEU A 114 5.43 -11.35 8.27
N LEU A 115 6.31 -11.75 7.36
CA LEU A 115 6.22 -13.08 6.72
C LEU A 115 6.36 -14.26 7.69
N PRO A 116 7.06 -14.19 8.84
CA PRO A 116 7.09 -15.28 9.80
C PRO A 116 5.78 -15.47 10.58
N ARG A 117 4.82 -14.53 10.48
CA ARG A 117 3.58 -14.58 11.24
C ARG A 117 2.52 -15.42 10.53
N PRO A 118 1.61 -16.10 11.27
CA PRO A 118 0.50 -16.82 10.67
C PRO A 118 -0.42 -15.95 9.84
N PHE A 119 -0.60 -14.69 10.27
CA PHE A 119 -1.39 -13.67 9.59
C PHE A 119 -0.72 -12.31 9.68
N SER A 120 -0.66 -11.59 8.57
CA SER A 120 -0.15 -10.23 8.54
C SER A 120 -0.81 -9.37 7.45
N ILE A 121 -0.92 -8.08 7.72
CA ILE A 121 -1.35 -7.05 6.76
C ILE A 121 -0.24 -6.00 6.67
N ALA A 122 0.12 -5.62 5.46
CA ALA A 122 0.92 -4.44 5.19
C ALA A 122 0.05 -3.35 4.54
N LEU A 123 0.31 -2.09 4.87
CA LEU A 123 -0.32 -0.95 4.20
C LEU A 123 0.76 0.04 3.76
N ASP A 124 0.90 0.21 2.46
CA ASP A 124 1.75 1.24 1.86
C ASP A 124 0.89 2.44 1.47
N CYS A 125 1.29 3.64 1.90
CA CYS A 125 0.51 4.86 1.74
C CYS A 125 1.09 5.75 0.65
N HIS A 126 0.41 5.80 -0.49
CA HIS A 126 0.73 6.56 -1.69
C HIS A 126 -0.30 7.64 -2.02
N SER A 127 0.10 8.51 -2.93
CA SER A 127 -0.75 9.51 -3.55
C SER A 127 -0.27 9.82 -4.97
N GLY A 128 -1.12 10.41 -5.81
CA GLY A 128 -0.72 10.76 -7.16
C GLY A 128 -1.61 10.18 -8.25
N PHE A 129 -2.60 9.37 -7.87
CA PHE A 129 -3.45 8.69 -8.84
C PHE A 129 -4.95 8.96 -8.61
N GLY A 130 -5.60 9.51 -9.63
CA GLY A 130 -7.06 9.62 -9.69
C GLY A 130 -7.69 10.62 -8.71
N VAL A 131 -9.02 10.63 -8.71
CA VAL A 131 -9.85 11.55 -7.91
C VAL A 131 -10.54 10.86 -6.72
N ARG A 132 -10.43 9.55 -6.61
CA ARG A 132 -11.00 8.73 -5.54
C ARG A 132 -9.89 7.95 -4.88
N ASP A 133 -10.01 7.77 -3.57
CA ASP A 133 -9.09 6.91 -2.82
C ASP A 133 -9.30 5.45 -3.21
N ARG A 134 -8.18 4.75 -3.39
CA ARG A 134 -8.16 3.33 -3.76
C ARG A 134 -7.38 2.53 -2.72
N LEU A 135 -7.76 1.30 -2.57
CA LEU A 135 -7.00 0.31 -1.83
C LEU A 135 -6.67 -0.82 -2.79
N TRP A 136 -5.46 -0.78 -3.32
CA TRP A 136 -4.96 -1.80 -4.22
C TRP A 136 -4.36 -2.98 -3.47
N PHE A 137 -4.44 -4.14 -4.10
CA PHE A 137 -3.74 -5.34 -3.69
C PHE A 137 -3.03 -5.98 -4.88
N PRO A 138 -2.08 -6.90 -4.70
CA PRO A 138 -1.41 -7.58 -5.80
C PRO A 138 -2.40 -8.33 -6.71
N PHE A 139 -2.06 -8.55 -7.95
CA PHE A 139 -0.74 -8.30 -8.54
C PHE A 139 -0.73 -7.03 -9.38
N ALA A 140 0.48 -6.42 -9.48
CA ALA A 140 0.81 -5.40 -10.46
C ALA A 140 1.47 -5.99 -11.72
N HIS A 141 2.15 -7.15 -11.64
CA HIS A 141 2.87 -7.76 -12.75
C HIS A 141 2.01 -8.67 -13.64
N THR A 142 0.83 -9.05 -13.21
CA THR A 142 -0.07 -9.96 -13.94
C THR A 142 -1.53 -9.69 -13.59
N ARG A 143 -2.44 -10.07 -14.50
CA ARG A 143 -3.89 -10.06 -14.24
C ARG A 143 -4.40 -11.35 -13.58
N LYS A 144 -3.52 -12.28 -13.25
CA LYS A 144 -3.93 -13.50 -12.55
C LYS A 144 -4.39 -13.17 -11.12
N PRO A 145 -5.46 -13.80 -10.63
CA PRO A 145 -5.88 -13.62 -9.26
C PRO A 145 -4.84 -14.13 -8.27
N ILE A 146 -4.73 -13.44 -7.13
CA ILE A 146 -3.86 -13.88 -6.02
C ILE A 146 -4.44 -15.09 -5.29
N ALA A 147 -3.60 -15.79 -4.54
CA ALA A 147 -4.03 -16.96 -3.76
C ALA A 147 -5.05 -16.56 -2.67
N HIS A 148 -4.77 -15.48 -1.93
CA HIS A 148 -5.59 -14.99 -0.81
C HIS A 148 -6.75 -14.08 -1.24
N LEU A 149 -7.38 -14.39 -2.38
CA LEU A 149 -8.48 -13.58 -2.93
C LEU A 149 -9.71 -13.57 -2.01
N ASN A 150 -10.01 -14.73 -1.40
CA ASN A 150 -11.14 -14.88 -0.47
C ASN A 150 -10.98 -14.04 0.80
N GLU A 151 -9.76 -14.00 1.32
CA GLU A 151 -9.39 -13.25 2.52
C GLU A 151 -9.51 -11.75 2.25
N LEU A 152 -9.05 -11.27 1.09
CA LEU A 152 -9.22 -9.88 0.69
C LEU A 152 -10.69 -9.51 0.49
N HIS A 153 -11.47 -10.38 -0.12
CA HIS A 153 -12.90 -10.15 -0.31
C HIS A 153 -13.63 -10.10 1.05
N ALA A 154 -13.27 -10.99 1.98
CA ALA A 154 -13.81 -10.94 3.33
C ALA A 154 -13.41 -9.65 4.07
N LEU A 155 -12.13 -9.25 4.00
CA LEU A 155 -11.64 -8.01 4.59
C LEU A 155 -12.38 -6.79 4.05
N LYS A 156 -12.59 -6.72 2.72
CA LYS A 156 -13.39 -5.68 2.08
C LYS A 156 -14.81 -5.64 2.64
N ASN A 157 -15.48 -6.80 2.72
CA ASN A 157 -16.88 -6.86 3.13
C ASN A 157 -17.06 -6.39 4.59
N ILE A 158 -16.21 -6.84 5.52
CA ILE A 158 -16.28 -6.36 6.91
C ILE A 158 -15.92 -4.88 7.04
N PHE A 159 -15.01 -4.36 6.19
CA PHE A 159 -14.74 -2.93 6.15
C PHE A 159 -15.95 -2.12 5.72
N LEU A 160 -16.61 -2.51 4.63
CA LEU A 160 -17.78 -1.81 4.12
C LEU A 160 -18.97 -1.86 5.08
N GLN A 161 -19.14 -2.97 5.80
CA GLN A 161 -20.17 -3.11 6.85
C GLN A 161 -19.88 -2.21 8.05
N ALA A 162 -18.64 -2.14 8.50
CA ALA A 162 -18.23 -1.36 9.67
C ALA A 162 -18.08 0.14 9.38
N HIS A 163 -17.79 0.52 8.13
CA HIS A 163 -17.42 1.87 7.70
C HIS A 163 -18.16 2.29 6.43
N SER A 164 -19.48 2.21 6.41
CA SER A 164 -20.32 2.51 5.23
C SER A 164 -20.11 3.90 4.61
N ASN A 165 -19.65 4.86 5.42
CA ASN A 165 -19.36 6.23 4.99
C ASN A 165 -17.95 6.42 4.40
N HIS A 166 -17.08 5.40 4.47
CA HIS A 166 -15.72 5.41 3.95
C HIS A 166 -15.68 4.66 2.61
N GLN A 167 -15.70 5.40 1.51
CA GLN A 167 -15.71 4.81 0.18
C GLN A 167 -14.27 4.73 -0.36
N TYR A 168 -13.71 3.51 -0.40
CA TYR A 168 -12.53 3.18 -1.17
C TYR A 168 -12.93 2.31 -2.36
N ILE A 169 -12.25 2.49 -3.49
CA ILE A 169 -12.27 1.50 -4.57
C ILE A 169 -11.26 0.44 -4.20
N ILE A 170 -11.72 -0.76 -3.89
CA ILE A 170 -10.84 -1.90 -3.51
C ILE A 170 -10.76 -2.83 -4.70
N GLU A 171 -9.58 -2.98 -5.27
CA GLU A 171 -9.37 -3.68 -6.54
C GLU A 171 -7.91 -4.16 -6.67
N PRO A 172 -7.63 -5.17 -7.54
CA PRO A 172 -6.25 -5.50 -7.87
C PRO A 172 -5.60 -4.33 -8.63
N GLN A 173 -4.32 -4.05 -8.36
CA GLN A 173 -3.60 -2.98 -9.05
C GLN A 173 -3.60 -3.19 -10.57
N SER A 174 -3.54 -4.45 -11.03
CA SER A 174 -3.59 -4.82 -12.45
C SER A 174 -4.86 -4.40 -13.18
N ALA A 175 -5.94 -4.07 -12.47
CA ALA A 175 -7.15 -3.50 -13.06
C ALA A 175 -6.91 -2.10 -13.65
N GLN A 176 -5.91 -1.37 -13.12
CA GLN A 176 -5.55 -0.04 -13.60
C GLN A 176 -4.41 -0.09 -14.63
N TYR A 177 -3.30 -0.68 -14.25
CA TYR A 177 -2.15 -0.89 -15.14
C TYR A 177 -1.22 -1.97 -14.61
N LEU A 178 -0.47 -2.58 -15.52
CA LEU A 178 0.60 -3.52 -15.17
C LEU A 178 1.93 -2.81 -15.00
N ALA A 179 2.78 -3.34 -14.13
CA ALA A 179 4.10 -2.80 -13.85
C ALA A 179 5.14 -3.91 -13.62
N HIS A 180 6.37 -3.63 -14.01
CA HIS A 180 7.54 -4.39 -13.60
C HIS A 180 8.03 -3.94 -12.23
N GLY A 181 8.65 -4.84 -11.50
CA GLY A 181 9.47 -4.50 -10.33
C GLY A 181 8.69 -4.08 -9.10
N ASP A 182 7.42 -4.42 -9.00
CA ASP A 182 6.61 -4.08 -7.82
C ASP A 182 7.13 -4.81 -6.57
N LEU A 183 7.38 -4.06 -5.49
CA LEU A 183 7.90 -4.58 -4.23
C LEU A 183 6.90 -5.50 -3.53
N TRP A 184 5.61 -5.13 -3.55
CA TRP A 184 4.58 -5.91 -2.88
C TRP A 184 4.26 -7.20 -3.61
N ASP A 185 4.36 -7.21 -4.95
CA ASP A 185 4.28 -8.44 -5.74
C ASP A 185 5.41 -9.40 -5.38
N CYS A 186 6.65 -8.88 -5.28
CA CYS A 186 7.81 -9.67 -4.92
C CYS A 186 7.67 -10.30 -3.53
N LEU A 187 7.26 -9.52 -2.54
CA LEU A 187 7.07 -9.98 -1.16
C LEU A 187 5.88 -10.93 -1.04
N TYR A 188 4.80 -10.67 -1.78
CA TYR A 188 3.65 -11.56 -1.82
C TYR A 188 4.00 -12.93 -2.42
N LEU A 189 4.76 -12.96 -3.54
CA LEU A 189 5.22 -14.22 -4.13
C LEU A 189 6.09 -15.02 -3.14
N GLN A 190 6.99 -14.35 -2.40
CA GLN A 190 7.77 -14.99 -1.33
C GLN A 190 6.87 -15.55 -0.21
N SER A 191 5.81 -14.83 0.18
CA SER A 191 4.87 -15.33 1.18
C SER A 191 4.15 -16.61 0.75
N CYS A 192 3.88 -16.76 -0.55
CA CYS A 192 3.21 -17.94 -1.11
C CYS A 192 4.06 -19.23 -1.06
N GLU A 193 5.36 -19.13 -0.75
CA GLU A 193 6.21 -20.31 -0.48
C GLU A 193 5.81 -21.03 0.82
N GLN A 194 4.99 -20.37 1.66
CA GLN A 194 4.44 -20.91 2.91
C GLN A 194 2.91 -20.77 2.90
N PRO A 195 2.20 -21.66 2.23
CA PRO A 195 0.76 -21.53 1.94
C PRO A 195 -0.15 -21.54 3.17
N GLU A 196 0.36 -21.94 4.33
CA GLU A 196 -0.37 -21.89 5.61
C GLU A 196 -0.39 -20.49 6.24
N ARG A 197 0.41 -19.56 5.72
CA ARG A 197 0.50 -18.17 6.20
C ARG A 197 -0.27 -17.25 5.27
N ILE A 198 -0.93 -16.29 5.87
CA ILE A 198 -1.72 -15.29 5.15
C ILE A 198 -1.01 -13.95 5.24
N PHE A 199 -0.54 -13.43 4.12
CA PHE A 199 0.00 -12.09 3.99
C PHE A 199 -0.85 -11.26 3.01
N LEU A 200 -1.39 -10.15 3.49
CA LEU A 200 -2.25 -9.26 2.72
C LEU A 200 -1.56 -7.88 2.56
N PRO A 201 -0.71 -7.70 1.54
CA PRO A 201 -0.17 -6.38 1.23
C PRO A 201 -1.22 -5.53 0.52
N LEU A 202 -1.40 -4.31 1.01
CA LEU A 202 -2.33 -3.32 0.50
C LEU A 202 -1.59 -2.03 0.18
N THR A 203 -2.01 -1.36 -0.88
CA THR A 203 -1.53 -0.03 -1.23
C THR A 203 -2.69 0.96 -1.18
N LEU A 204 -2.64 1.90 -0.25
CA LEU A 204 -3.55 3.03 -0.20
C LEU A 204 -3.09 4.08 -1.22
N GLU A 205 -3.84 4.25 -2.28
CA GLU A 205 -3.63 5.30 -3.27
C GLU A 205 -4.63 6.44 -3.04
N MET A 206 -4.16 7.51 -2.41
CA MET A 206 -4.99 8.68 -2.10
C MET A 206 -5.29 9.48 -3.36
N GLY A 207 -6.58 9.73 -3.62
CA GLY A 207 -7.08 10.40 -4.83
C GLY A 207 -6.70 11.87 -4.91
N SER A 208 -5.43 12.16 -5.16
CA SER A 208 -4.83 13.49 -5.08
C SER A 208 -5.31 14.45 -6.18
N TRP A 209 -5.77 13.96 -7.32
CA TRP A 209 -6.25 14.82 -8.42
C TRP A 209 -7.48 15.63 -8.04
N ILE A 210 -8.23 15.21 -7.00
CA ILE A 210 -9.32 16.03 -6.44
C ILE A 210 -8.81 17.34 -5.83
N TRP A 211 -7.57 17.35 -5.31
CA TRP A 211 -6.97 18.57 -4.74
C TRP A 211 -6.63 19.57 -5.82
N ILE A 212 -6.12 19.09 -6.96
CA ILE A 212 -5.86 19.91 -8.15
C ILE A 212 -7.18 20.45 -8.74
N LYS A 213 -8.18 19.57 -8.89
CA LYS A 213 -9.50 20.00 -9.38
C LYS A 213 -10.11 21.12 -8.55
N LYS A 214 -9.89 21.09 -7.22
CA LYS A 214 -10.40 22.12 -6.29
C LYS A 214 -9.50 23.36 -6.20
N ASN A 215 -8.21 23.23 -6.54
CA ASN A 215 -7.25 24.32 -6.55
C ASN A 215 -6.22 24.12 -7.67
N PRO A 216 -6.49 24.53 -8.91
CA PRO A 216 -5.61 24.33 -10.06
C PRO A 216 -4.22 24.95 -9.89
N ARG A 217 -4.07 25.95 -9.02
CA ARG A 217 -2.75 26.56 -8.73
C ARG A 217 -1.75 25.56 -8.14
N GLN A 218 -2.24 24.43 -7.58
CA GLN A 218 -1.37 23.35 -7.08
C GLN A 218 -0.52 22.71 -8.19
N LEU A 219 -0.93 22.78 -9.46
CA LEU A 219 -0.13 22.31 -10.60
C LEU A 219 1.22 23.00 -10.74
N PHE A 220 1.35 24.23 -10.25
CA PHE A 220 2.60 25.01 -10.29
C PHE A 220 3.54 24.66 -9.12
N SER A 221 3.14 23.77 -8.22
CA SER A 221 3.98 23.28 -7.13
C SER A 221 4.45 21.85 -7.42
N ARG A 222 5.74 21.56 -7.25
CA ARG A 222 6.29 20.20 -7.38
C ARG A 222 5.57 19.17 -6.50
N LEU A 223 5.11 19.60 -5.32
CA LEU A 223 4.42 18.74 -4.37
C LEU A 223 2.89 18.74 -4.55
N GLY A 224 2.35 19.71 -5.31
CA GLY A 224 0.92 19.97 -5.34
C GLY A 224 0.07 18.90 -5.98
N ILE A 225 0.66 18.09 -6.89
CA ILE A 225 -0.02 16.94 -7.49
C ILE A 225 -0.23 15.82 -6.46
N PHE A 226 0.68 15.71 -5.51
CA PHE A 226 0.79 14.57 -4.59
C PHE A 226 0.32 14.89 -3.17
N ASN A 227 0.18 16.18 -2.80
CA ASN A 227 -0.14 16.56 -1.44
C ASN A 227 -1.24 17.60 -1.35
N PRO A 228 -2.10 17.59 -0.31
CA PRO A 228 -3.00 18.67 0.00
C PRO A 228 -2.20 19.83 0.60
N LEU A 229 -2.05 20.94 -0.14
CA LEU A 229 -1.26 22.11 0.31
C LEU A 229 -2.03 23.04 1.26
N ILE A 230 -3.24 22.69 1.67
CA ILE A 230 -4.14 23.50 2.50
C ILE A 230 -4.47 22.70 3.76
N ASP A 231 -4.24 23.27 4.94
CA ASP A 231 -4.33 22.63 6.25
C ASP A 231 -5.64 21.88 6.48
N HIS A 232 -6.80 22.49 6.21
CA HIS A 232 -8.07 21.84 6.43
C HIS A 232 -8.29 20.60 5.53
N ARG A 233 -7.63 20.55 4.36
CA ARG A 233 -7.67 19.36 3.46
C ARG A 233 -6.74 18.28 3.98
N GLN A 234 -5.55 18.65 4.45
CA GLN A 234 -4.63 17.73 5.11
C GLN A 234 -5.30 17.08 6.32
N GLN A 235 -5.91 17.87 7.20
CA GLN A 235 -6.66 17.37 8.36
C GLN A 235 -7.82 16.44 7.96
N ARG A 236 -8.49 16.71 6.84
CA ARG A 236 -9.53 15.79 6.31
C ARG A 236 -8.95 14.47 5.86
N VAL A 237 -7.81 14.49 5.15
CA VAL A 237 -7.09 13.28 4.71
C VAL A 237 -6.68 12.43 5.92
N LEU A 238 -6.03 13.05 6.90
CA LEU A 238 -5.61 12.36 8.13
C LEU A 238 -6.81 11.69 8.83
N ARG A 239 -7.87 12.45 9.14
CA ARG A 239 -9.06 11.87 9.81
C ARG A 239 -9.68 10.70 9.04
N ARG A 240 -9.68 10.77 7.71
CA ARG A 240 -10.26 9.71 6.88
C ARG A 240 -9.43 8.44 6.94
N HIS A 241 -8.12 8.54 6.81
CA HIS A 241 -7.26 7.37 6.71
C HIS A 241 -6.86 6.79 8.06
N LEU A 242 -6.87 7.57 9.14
CA LEU A 242 -6.69 7.05 10.49
C LEU A 242 -7.75 5.97 10.84
N ALA A 243 -9.00 6.15 10.38
CA ALA A 243 -10.04 5.15 10.56
C ALA A 243 -9.74 3.83 9.82
N LEU A 244 -9.14 3.91 8.63
CA LEU A 244 -8.69 2.73 7.88
C LEU A 244 -7.57 1.99 8.63
N LEU A 245 -6.54 2.71 9.11
CA LEU A 245 -5.42 2.09 9.81
C LEU A 245 -5.88 1.43 11.12
N ASP A 246 -6.76 2.09 11.88
CA ASP A 246 -7.34 1.52 13.09
C ASP A 246 -8.18 0.26 12.79
N PHE A 247 -8.97 0.30 11.72
CA PHE A 247 -9.71 -0.89 11.25
C PHE A 247 -8.76 -2.03 10.89
N LEU A 248 -7.72 -1.80 10.08
CA LEU A 248 -6.78 -2.85 9.66
C LEU A 248 -6.04 -3.46 10.85
N SER A 249 -5.66 -2.63 11.82
CA SER A 249 -5.04 -3.09 13.07
C SER A 249 -5.97 -4.02 13.87
N ARG A 250 -7.26 -3.65 14.01
CA ARG A 250 -8.27 -4.49 14.66
C ARG A 250 -8.60 -5.75 13.86
N ALA A 251 -8.65 -5.64 12.53
CA ALA A 251 -8.88 -6.78 11.65
C ALA A 251 -7.73 -7.79 11.78
N ALA A 252 -6.48 -7.33 11.82
CA ALA A 252 -5.32 -8.21 12.05
C ALA A 252 -5.40 -8.92 13.40
N CYS A 253 -5.74 -8.21 14.47
CA CYS A 253 -5.94 -8.79 15.80
C CYS A 253 -7.05 -9.88 15.81
N SER A 254 -8.09 -9.67 15.04
CA SER A 254 -9.31 -10.51 15.02
C SER A 254 -9.36 -11.49 13.84
N HIS A 255 -8.24 -11.75 13.14
CA HIS A 255 -8.22 -12.49 11.87
C HIS A 255 -8.92 -13.85 11.95
N LEU A 256 -8.79 -14.58 13.04
CA LEU A 256 -9.45 -15.89 13.26
C LEU A 256 -10.99 -15.82 13.24
N ARG A 257 -11.58 -14.63 13.33
CA ARG A 257 -13.04 -14.44 13.36
C ARG A 257 -13.65 -14.15 11.98
N TRP A 258 -12.85 -13.63 11.04
CA TRP A 258 -13.36 -13.19 9.74
C TRP A 258 -12.65 -13.83 8.54
N VAL A 259 -11.45 -14.35 8.70
CA VAL A 259 -10.77 -15.14 7.65
C VAL A 259 -11.65 -16.32 7.30
N PRO A 260 -11.97 -16.53 6.01
CA PRO A 260 -12.86 -17.59 5.59
C PRO A 260 -12.36 -18.99 5.97
N SER A 261 -13.25 -19.81 6.53
CA SER A 261 -13.01 -21.24 6.67
C SER A 261 -13.06 -21.92 5.29
N LYS A 262 -12.66 -23.20 5.25
CA LYS A 262 -12.73 -24.01 4.02
C LYS A 262 -14.18 -24.25 3.52
N GLU A 263 -15.15 -24.08 4.39
CA GLU A 263 -16.56 -24.14 4.01
C GLU A 263 -16.92 -23.01 3.04
N ASN A 264 -17.59 -23.33 1.94
CA ASN A 264 -17.99 -22.39 0.90
C ASN A 264 -16.80 -21.63 0.23
N TYR A 265 -15.58 -22.17 0.32
CA TYR A 265 -14.40 -21.51 -0.23
C TYR A 265 -14.54 -21.23 -1.73
N GLU A 266 -15.02 -22.20 -2.50
CA GLU A 266 -15.20 -22.06 -3.96
C GLU A 266 -16.28 -21.01 -4.31
N GLN A 267 -17.40 -21.00 -3.57
CA GLN A 267 -18.44 -19.98 -3.80
C GLN A 267 -17.95 -18.57 -3.48
N ARG A 268 -17.19 -18.43 -2.41
CA ARG A 268 -16.58 -17.13 -2.05
C ARG A 268 -15.57 -16.66 -3.10
N ARG A 269 -14.75 -17.61 -3.61
CA ARG A 269 -13.80 -17.35 -4.68
C ARG A 269 -14.50 -16.93 -5.96
N ALA A 270 -15.59 -17.59 -6.34
CA ALA A 270 -16.39 -17.24 -7.50
C ALA A 270 -16.95 -15.80 -7.40
N ASN A 271 -17.48 -15.43 -6.22
CA ASN A 271 -17.98 -14.08 -5.97
C ASN A 271 -16.87 -13.04 -6.08
N ALA A 272 -15.70 -13.29 -5.50
CA ALA A 272 -14.56 -12.40 -5.58
C ALA A 272 -14.00 -12.26 -7.01
N LEU A 273 -13.96 -13.36 -7.76
CA LEU A 273 -13.60 -13.35 -9.18
C LEU A 273 -14.58 -12.51 -10.01
N ALA A 274 -15.87 -12.72 -9.82
CA ALA A 274 -16.91 -11.97 -10.54
C ALA A 274 -16.88 -10.46 -10.24
N GLU A 275 -16.35 -10.07 -9.09
CA GLU A 275 -16.23 -8.65 -8.72
C GLU A 275 -14.98 -8.00 -9.30
N TRP A 276 -13.87 -8.70 -9.39
CA TRP A 276 -12.56 -8.09 -9.63
C TRP A 276 -11.87 -8.52 -10.92
N TYR A 277 -12.31 -9.62 -11.52
CA TYR A 277 -11.72 -10.21 -12.73
C TYR A 277 -12.81 -10.63 -13.72
#